data_317de2ad82e7f6962199f1f1d07b95da
#
_entry.id   317de2ad82e7f6962199f1f1d07b95da
#
_cell.length_a   1.000
_cell.length_b   1.000
_cell.length_c   1.000
_cell.angle_alpha   90.00
_cell.angle_beta   90.00
_cell.angle_gamma   90.00
#
_symmetry.space_group_name_H-M   'P 1'
#
loop_
_entity.id
_entity.type
_entity.pdbx_description
1 polymer ?
#
loop_
_entity_poly.entity_id
_entity_poly.type
_entity_poly.pdbx_seq_one_letter_code
_entity_poly.pdbx_strand_id
1 'polypeptide(L)'
;MTTVTVYGKITCEDTIRSRALLDKHKVPYTWVDVEKNLEGRRIAIQKNPKNRLNTPIIVFQDGSALVEPSDEQLAQKLGIVMGNQRGH
;
A
#
# COMPACT_ATOMS: atom_id res chain seq x y z
N MET A 1 16.96 -4.61 2.47
CA MET A 1 15.69 -4.65 3.22
C MET A 1 14.69 -3.68 2.61
N THR A 2 13.48 -4.14 2.42
CA THR A 2 12.47 -3.32 1.78
C THR A 2 11.69 -2.55 2.83
N THR A 3 11.57 -1.25 2.65
CA THR A 3 10.76 -0.41 3.52
C THR A 3 9.48 -0.05 2.78
N VAL A 4 8.36 -0.44 3.37
CA VAL A 4 7.04 -0.19 2.79
C VAL A 4 6.23 0.55 3.84
N THR A 5 5.58 1.63 3.43
CA THR A 5 4.68 2.36 4.31
C THR A 5 3.29 2.38 3.70
N VAL A 6 2.30 1.97 4.47
CA VAL A 6 0.91 1.94 4.02
C VAL A 6 0.16 3.07 4.70
N TYR A 7 -0.28 4.03 3.92
CA TYR A 7 -1.11 5.14 4.40
C TYR A 7 -2.55 4.82 4.04
N GLY A 8 -3.40 4.67 5.04
CA GLY A 8 -4.76 4.27 4.75
C GLY A 8 -5.71 4.51 5.89
N LYS A 9 -6.91 4.01 5.73
CA LYS A 9 -7.98 4.08 6.72
C LYS A 9 -8.37 2.68 7.14
N ILE A 10 -8.60 2.48 8.43
CA ILE A 10 -8.92 1.14 8.91
C ILE A 10 -10.27 0.64 8.38
N THR A 11 -11.13 1.54 7.94
CA THR A 11 -12.44 1.16 7.39
C THR A 11 -12.45 1.01 5.87
N CYS A 12 -11.37 1.33 5.21
CA CYS A 12 -11.31 1.27 3.75
C CYS A 12 -11.04 -0.16 3.30
N GLU A 13 -11.93 -0.72 2.49
CA GLU A 13 -11.79 -2.11 2.06
C GLU A 13 -10.51 -2.33 1.26
N ASP A 14 -10.16 -1.37 0.42
CA ASP A 14 -8.93 -1.49 -0.37
C ASP A 14 -7.70 -1.49 0.55
N THR A 15 -7.73 -0.68 1.60
CA THR A 15 -6.65 -0.66 2.59
C THR A 15 -6.55 -2.02 3.28
N ILE A 16 -7.68 -2.56 3.70
CA ILE A 16 -7.73 -3.84 4.39
C ILE A 16 -7.16 -4.93 3.49
N ARG A 17 -7.56 -4.92 2.23
CA ARG A 17 -7.10 -5.93 1.27
C ARG A 17 -5.59 -5.85 1.04
N SER A 18 -5.05 -4.64 0.87
CA SER A 18 -3.62 -4.48 0.64
C SER A 18 -2.81 -4.92 1.86
N ARG A 19 -3.27 -4.56 3.06
CA ARG A 19 -2.59 -4.99 4.27
C ARG A 19 -2.62 -6.50 4.42
N ALA A 20 -3.76 -7.11 4.07
CA ALA A 20 -3.88 -8.57 4.14
C ALA A 20 -2.89 -9.25 3.20
N LEU A 21 -2.69 -8.70 2.01
CA LEU A 21 -1.72 -9.25 1.07
C LEU A 21 -0.30 -9.18 1.64
N LEU A 22 0.04 -8.03 2.19
CA LEU A 22 1.37 -7.86 2.78
C LEU A 22 1.58 -8.82 3.95
N ASP A 23 0.56 -8.96 4.80
CA ASP A 23 0.65 -9.87 5.94
C ASP A 23 0.77 -11.33 5.47
N LYS A 24 0.00 -11.70 4.48
CA LYS A 24 0.01 -13.06 3.95
C LYS A 24 1.40 -13.46 3.45
N HIS A 25 2.08 -12.54 2.81
CA HIS A 25 3.39 -12.81 2.25
C HIS A 25 4.53 -12.36 3.16
N LYS A 26 4.19 -12.00 4.40
CA LYS A 26 5.16 -11.65 5.44
C LYS A 26 6.05 -10.50 5.04
N VAL A 27 5.48 -9.54 4.33
CA VAL A 27 6.19 -8.33 3.96
C VAL A 27 6.02 -7.31 5.08
N PRO A 28 7.09 -6.92 5.75
CA PRO A 28 6.96 -5.93 6.82
C PRO A 28 6.62 -4.56 6.26
N TYR A 29 5.79 -3.83 6.97
CA TYR A 29 5.42 -2.48 6.56
C TYR A 29 5.10 -1.64 7.77
N THR A 30 5.17 -0.32 7.59
CA THR A 30 4.75 0.64 8.58
C THR A 30 3.31 1.05 8.26
N TRP A 31 2.46 1.02 9.26
CA TRP A 31 1.05 1.40 9.09
C TRP A 31 0.86 2.83 9.57
N VAL A 32 0.24 3.65 8.73
CA VAL A 32 -0.08 5.03 9.08
C VAL A 32 -1.57 5.24 8.84
N ASP A 33 -2.29 5.53 9.92
CA ASP A 33 -3.72 5.81 9.87
C ASP A 33 -3.91 7.30 9.57
N VAL A 34 -4.34 7.59 8.33
CA VAL A 34 -4.42 8.98 7.88
C VAL A 34 -5.57 9.75 8.53
N GLU A 35 -6.46 9.05 9.24
CA GLU A 35 -7.52 9.73 9.97
C GLU A 35 -7.05 10.20 11.33
N LYS A 36 -5.98 9.60 11.85
CA LYS A 36 -5.46 9.96 13.17
C LYS A 36 -4.11 10.65 13.11
N ASN A 37 -3.50 10.68 11.95
CA ASN A 37 -2.14 11.22 11.80
C ASN A 37 -2.15 12.27 10.70
N LEU A 38 -2.17 13.56 11.10
CA LEU A 38 -2.26 14.65 10.13
C LEU A 38 -1.03 14.73 9.24
N GLU A 39 0.15 14.48 9.79
CA GLU A 39 1.36 14.49 9.00
C GLU A 39 1.34 13.37 7.97
N GLY A 40 0.91 12.19 8.40
CA GLY A 40 0.78 11.06 7.48
C GLY A 40 -0.21 11.36 6.36
N ARG A 41 -1.31 12.02 6.71
CA ARG A 41 -2.31 12.40 5.72
C ARG A 41 -1.71 13.34 4.67
N ARG A 42 -0.93 14.33 5.12
CA ARG A 42 -0.29 15.26 4.21
C ARG A 42 0.68 14.57 3.26
N ILE A 43 1.48 13.66 3.81
CA ILE A 43 2.43 12.91 3.01
C ILE A 43 1.71 12.07 1.97
N ALA A 44 0.62 11.41 2.38
CA ALA A 44 -0.15 10.57 1.45
C ALA A 44 -0.68 11.41 0.29
N ILE A 45 -1.20 12.59 0.58
CA ILE A 45 -1.72 13.47 -0.47
C ILE A 45 -0.60 13.90 -1.42
N GLN A 46 0.57 14.23 -0.87
CA GLN A 46 1.70 14.64 -1.69
C GLN A 46 2.18 13.52 -2.61
N LYS A 47 2.11 12.28 -2.14
CA LYS A 47 2.58 11.14 -2.94
C LYS A 47 1.58 10.73 -4.01
N ASN A 48 0.37 11.24 -3.96
CA ASN A 48 -0.64 10.94 -4.96
C ASN A 48 -0.48 11.91 -6.13
N PRO A 49 -0.26 11.41 -7.37
CA PRO A 49 -0.13 12.32 -8.52
C PRO A 49 -1.34 13.23 -8.70
N LYS A 50 -2.51 12.82 -8.21
CA LYS A 50 -3.71 13.65 -8.30
C LYS A 50 -3.82 14.63 -7.15
N ASN A 51 -2.86 14.60 -6.24
CA ASN A 51 -2.77 15.54 -5.13
C ASN A 51 -4.02 15.57 -4.28
N ARG A 52 -4.52 14.39 -3.96
CA ARG A 52 -5.70 14.26 -3.10
C ARG A 52 -5.59 12.95 -2.32
N LEU A 53 -6.48 12.79 -1.34
CA LEU A 53 -6.44 11.61 -0.48
C LEU A 53 -7.26 10.48 -1.10
N ASN A 54 -6.55 9.50 -1.61
CA ASN A 54 -7.12 8.22 -2.03
C ASN A 54 -6.39 7.14 -1.24
N THR A 55 -7.09 6.20 -0.63
CA THR A 55 -6.45 5.19 0.19
C THR A 55 -6.70 3.81 -0.38
N PRO A 56 -5.75 2.91 -0.19
CA PRO A 56 -4.45 3.13 0.43
C PRO A 56 -3.45 3.75 -0.53
N ILE A 57 -2.49 4.48 0.02
CA ILE A 57 -1.33 4.92 -0.73
C ILE A 57 -0.15 4.18 -0.11
N ILE A 58 0.58 3.44 -0.94
CA ILE A 58 1.66 2.58 -0.47
C ILE A 58 2.96 3.13 -1.04
N VAL A 59 3.87 3.53 -0.14
CA VAL A 59 5.12 4.16 -0.52
C VAL A 59 6.25 3.17 -0.29
N PHE A 60 7.15 3.09 -1.25
CA PHE A 60 8.25 2.15 -1.23
C PHE A 60 9.56 2.85 -0.95
N GLN A 61 10.59 2.05 -0.65
CA GLN A 61 11.88 2.59 -0.24
C GLN A 61 12.48 3.52 -1.29
N ASP A 62 12.23 3.26 -2.56
CA ASP A 62 12.78 4.09 -3.63
C ASP A 62 12.00 5.38 -3.84
N GLY A 63 11.01 5.63 -2.99
CA GLY A 63 10.22 6.85 -3.08
C GLY A 63 9.01 6.74 -3.99
N SER A 64 8.87 5.65 -4.71
CA SER A 64 7.71 5.46 -5.56
C SER A 64 6.48 5.12 -4.72
N ALA A 65 5.31 5.35 -5.29
CA ALA A 65 4.06 5.10 -4.59
C ALA A 65 3.05 4.47 -5.52
N LEU A 66 2.19 3.63 -4.93
CA LEU A 66 1.03 3.09 -5.63
C LEU A 66 -0.21 3.62 -4.93
N VAL A 67 -1.19 4.04 -5.72
CA VAL A 67 -2.45 4.58 -5.21
C VAL A 67 -3.55 3.57 -5.51
N GLU A 68 -4.19 3.08 -4.45
CA GLU A 68 -5.27 2.10 -4.58
C GLU A 68 -4.89 0.93 -5.49
N PRO A 69 -3.73 0.29 -5.24
CA PRO A 69 -3.29 -0.77 -6.15
C PRO A 69 -4.15 -2.01 -6.02
N SER A 70 -4.27 -2.71 -7.14
CA SER A 70 -4.82 -4.07 -7.08
C SER A 70 -3.80 -4.99 -6.42
N ASP A 71 -4.25 -6.17 -6.01
CA ASP A 71 -3.32 -7.14 -5.45
C ASP A 71 -2.23 -7.50 -6.45
N GLU A 72 -2.59 -7.58 -7.73
CA GLU A 72 -1.60 -7.89 -8.76
C GLU A 72 -0.55 -6.79 -8.89
N GLN A 73 -0.99 -5.54 -8.87
CA GLN A 73 -0.06 -4.43 -8.97
C GLN A 73 0.89 -4.39 -7.78
N LEU A 74 0.35 -4.62 -6.59
CA LEU A 74 1.15 -4.60 -5.38
C LEU A 74 2.13 -5.76 -5.37
N ALA A 75 1.67 -6.96 -5.73
CA ALA A 75 2.52 -8.13 -5.79
C ALA A 75 3.65 -7.94 -6.80
N GLN A 76 3.33 -7.38 -7.96
CA GLN A 76 4.30 -7.15 -8.99
C GLN A 76 5.39 -6.18 -8.53
N LYS A 77 4.98 -5.11 -7.87
CA LYS A 77 5.94 -4.13 -7.35
C LYS A 77 6.88 -4.75 -6.34
N LEU A 78 6.38 -5.67 -5.54
CA LEU A 78 7.16 -6.31 -4.48
C LEU A 78 7.91 -7.55 -4.95
N GLY A 79 7.68 -7.99 -6.19
CA GLY A 79 8.30 -9.21 -6.67
C GLY A 79 7.71 -10.48 -6.08
N ILE A 80 6.46 -10.41 -5.65
CA ILE A 80 5.77 -11.55 -5.06
C ILE A 80 5.14 -12.37 -6.18
N VAL A 81 5.32 -13.69 -6.13
CA VAL A 81 4.66 -14.59 -7.05
C VAL A 81 3.31 -14.98 -6.47
N MET A 82 2.25 -14.69 -7.21
CA MET A 82 0.90 -15.07 -6.81
C MET A 82 0.72 -16.55 -7.17
N GLY A 83 0.81 -17.40 -6.18
CA GLY A 83 1.01 -18.82 -6.36
C GLY A 83 -0.03 -19.55 -7.19
N ASN A 84 -1.21 -19.01 -7.35
CA ASN A 84 -2.28 -19.70 -8.03
C ASN A 84 -2.50 -19.22 -9.46
N GLN A 85 -1.52 -18.61 -9.98
CA GLN A 85 -1.70 -18.14 -11.31
C GLN A 85 -1.66 -19.28 -12.31
N ARG A 86 -1.58 -19.44 -12.24
CA ARG A 86 -1.55 -20.08 -13.03
C ARG A 86 -1.83 -20.84 -13.48
N GLY A 87 -1.97 -20.92 -13.23
CA GLY A 87 -2.25 -21.50 -13.47
C GLY A 87 -2.08 -21.96 -14.31
N HIS A 88 -1.87 -21.88 -14.57
CA HIS A 88 -1.80 -22.12 -15.09
C HIS A 88 -1.66 -22.44 -15.36
#